data_3be642cb0460456db0315237edec42d6
#
_entry.id   3be642cb0460456db0315237edec42d6
#
_cell.length_a   1.000
_cell.length_b   1.000
_cell.length_c   1.000
_cell.angle_alpha   90.00
_cell.angle_beta   90.00
_cell.angle_gamma   90.00
#
_symmetry.space_group_name_H-M   'P 1'
#
loop_
_entity.id
_entity.type
_entity.pdbx_description
1 polymer ?
#
loop_
_entity_poly.entity_id
_entity_poly.type
_entity_poly.pdbx_seq_one_letter_code
_entity_poly.pdbx_strand_id
1 'polypeptide(L)'
;MQPHLNSLGGLPRQGQTSSSVRSANLAMVLREVVEGAGSPSRAEVANRLGMTRSTVSRLVDELIDGGLVAEGDAIAGPRGRPAVPLAPAADSVVALGIEVNVDKICLAVVDLAGNVIDADTTMTDNTALEASQVLDEVARLVRGVCDRLEEWTTLVGIHLAIPGLVDREGRTILRAPNLKWDGVVPADHVTELLEGLGTRFRVGNDIDASGLTVIEEFRGAGDDWASFIYITGEVGVGAAVILDRQLMTGRHGWASELGHVCVDPDGDVCGCGARGCLETVAGLPAVLRATGCRDLPEVLGRLRAGDGRALQALRTVGRAVGQALSAAMNLLDVGNVVLGGYLAECAPWLTDDLLAEVRTRVLWGSYSPIEVTTVDDAPSRTARGAAMASLAHIVADPAAWLDARQAGTTSV
;
A
#
# COMPACT_ATOMS: atom_id res chain seq x y z
N MET A 1 32.94 17.71 -14.58
CA MET A 1 32.11 16.63 -14.06
C MET A 1 32.56 16.38 -12.64
N GLN A 2 31.95 17.06 -11.66
CA GLN A 2 32.26 16.88 -10.24
C GLN A 2 31.51 15.65 -9.75
N PRO A 3 32.11 14.72 -9.02
CA PRO A 3 31.41 13.60 -8.43
C PRO A 3 30.46 14.12 -7.32
N HIS A 4 29.20 13.73 -7.42
CA HIS A 4 28.19 14.05 -6.40
C HIS A 4 28.59 13.43 -5.06
N LEU A 5 28.86 14.28 -4.06
CA LEU A 5 29.19 13.90 -2.68
C LEU A 5 28.01 13.27 -1.90
N ASN A 6 26.84 13.08 -2.54
CA ASN A 6 25.64 12.52 -1.90
C ASN A 6 25.54 10.99 -1.94
N SER A 7 26.53 10.27 -2.48
CA SER A 7 26.57 8.80 -2.47
C SER A 7 27.36 8.20 -1.29
N LEU A 8 27.66 8.98 -0.26
CA LEU A 8 28.11 8.43 1.01
C LEU A 8 26.87 7.95 1.82
N GLY A 9 26.05 7.09 1.23
CA GLY A 9 25.10 6.26 1.93
C GLY A 9 25.84 5.60 3.09
N GLY A 10 25.33 5.81 4.30
CA GLY A 10 26.04 5.57 5.54
C GLY A 10 26.79 4.25 5.57
N LEU A 11 28.09 4.32 5.55
CA LEU A 11 28.93 3.20 5.95
C LEU A 11 28.45 2.73 7.32
N PRO A 12 28.23 1.43 7.54
CA PRO A 12 27.79 0.93 8.84
C PRO A 12 28.77 1.42 9.91
N ARG A 13 28.25 2.14 10.90
CA ARG A 13 29.04 2.72 11.99
C ARG A 13 29.54 1.68 12.99
N GLN A 14 29.15 0.41 12.82
CA GLN A 14 29.59 -0.73 13.64
C GLN A 14 30.11 -1.83 12.72
N GLY A 15 31.14 -2.56 13.15
CA GLY A 15 31.66 -3.73 12.42
C GLY A 15 30.55 -4.78 12.26
N GLN A 16 30.43 -5.36 11.05
CA GLN A 16 29.47 -6.42 10.78
C GLN A 16 29.89 -7.69 11.53
N THR A 17 29.01 -8.24 12.34
CA THR A 17 29.18 -9.55 12.94
C THR A 17 28.72 -10.65 11.97
N SER A 18 29.15 -11.89 12.16
CA SER A 18 28.70 -13.02 11.33
C SER A 18 27.18 -13.20 11.36
N SER A 19 26.51 -12.87 12.49
CA SER A 19 25.07 -12.91 12.63
C SER A 19 24.39 -11.79 11.83
N SER A 20 24.91 -10.56 11.86
CA SER A 20 24.35 -9.46 11.08
C SER A 20 24.48 -9.68 9.56
N VAL A 21 25.57 -10.30 9.12
CA VAL A 21 25.77 -10.69 7.72
C VAL A 21 24.79 -11.81 7.32
N ARG A 22 24.56 -12.81 8.20
CA ARG A 22 23.57 -13.87 7.95
C ARG A 22 22.16 -13.28 7.81
N SER A 23 21.74 -12.41 8.75
CA SER A 23 20.43 -11.78 8.71
C SER A 23 20.23 -10.98 7.43
N ALA A 24 21.20 -10.13 7.04
CA ALA A 24 21.14 -9.37 5.79
C ALA A 24 21.05 -10.28 4.55
N ASN A 25 21.83 -11.37 4.52
CA ASN A 25 21.80 -12.30 3.40
C ASN A 25 20.47 -13.08 3.32
N LEU A 26 19.88 -13.50 4.45
CA LEU A 26 18.56 -14.13 4.49
C LEU A 26 17.49 -13.16 3.94
N ALA A 27 17.51 -11.90 4.36
CA ALA A 27 16.58 -10.89 3.87
C ALA A 27 16.73 -10.65 2.35
N MET A 28 17.97 -10.60 1.84
CA MET A 28 18.19 -10.45 0.39
C MET A 28 17.67 -11.66 -0.39
N VAL A 29 17.91 -12.88 0.08
CA VAL A 29 17.45 -14.11 -0.58
C VAL A 29 15.92 -14.19 -0.54
N LEU A 30 15.29 -13.95 0.62
CA LEU A 30 13.83 -13.99 0.73
C LEU A 30 13.19 -12.92 -0.14
N ARG A 31 13.72 -11.70 -0.15
CA ARG A 31 13.23 -10.63 -1.00
C ARG A 31 13.31 -11.00 -2.48
N GLU A 32 14.41 -11.60 -2.94
CA GLU A 32 14.56 -12.04 -4.33
C GLU A 32 13.54 -13.12 -4.71
N VAL A 33 13.13 -13.98 -3.76
CA VAL A 33 12.08 -14.99 -3.99
C VAL A 33 10.68 -14.37 -3.98
N VAL A 34 10.40 -13.43 -3.06
CA VAL A 34 9.07 -12.80 -2.91
C VAL A 34 8.82 -11.74 -3.97
N GLU A 35 9.83 -10.88 -4.24
CA GLU A 35 9.70 -9.69 -5.07
C GLU A 35 10.30 -9.87 -6.48
N GLY A 36 11.10 -10.90 -6.69
CA GLY A 36 11.78 -11.16 -7.97
C GLY A 36 10.79 -11.56 -9.08
N ALA A 37 11.12 -11.19 -10.33
CA ALA A 37 10.31 -11.61 -11.47
C ALA A 37 10.36 -13.13 -11.69
N GLY A 38 9.21 -13.77 -11.66
CA GLY A 38 9.06 -15.22 -11.85
C GLY A 38 9.46 -16.02 -10.60
N SER A 39 9.55 -17.33 -10.76
CA SER A 39 9.95 -18.25 -9.69
C SER A 39 11.43 -18.65 -9.88
N PRO A 40 12.40 -17.94 -9.29
CA PRO A 40 13.81 -18.14 -9.56
C PRO A 40 14.29 -19.48 -8.96
N SER A 41 15.23 -20.13 -9.63
CA SER A 41 15.98 -21.26 -9.05
C SER A 41 17.08 -20.77 -8.10
N ARG A 42 17.58 -21.63 -7.22
CA ARG A 42 18.73 -21.32 -6.33
C ARG A 42 19.95 -20.77 -7.11
N ALA A 43 20.17 -21.26 -8.33
CA ALA A 43 21.28 -20.81 -9.18
C ALA A 43 21.03 -19.38 -9.73
N GLU A 44 19.82 -19.05 -10.10
CA GLU A 44 19.43 -17.70 -10.54
C GLU A 44 19.51 -16.70 -9.41
N VAL A 45 19.00 -17.03 -8.21
CA VAL A 45 19.15 -16.20 -7.01
C VAL A 45 20.64 -15.93 -6.71
N ALA A 46 21.48 -16.98 -6.76
CA ALA A 46 22.93 -16.83 -6.54
C ALA A 46 23.57 -15.87 -7.56
N ASN A 47 23.18 -15.98 -8.84
CA ASN A 47 23.70 -15.12 -9.89
C ASN A 47 23.24 -13.67 -9.74
N ARG A 48 21.94 -13.44 -9.48
CA ARG A 48 21.36 -12.08 -9.33
C ARG A 48 21.94 -11.35 -8.12
N LEU A 49 22.14 -12.06 -7.00
CA LEU A 49 22.68 -11.48 -5.76
C LEU A 49 24.22 -11.47 -5.70
N GLY A 50 24.93 -12.02 -6.70
CA GLY A 50 26.39 -12.13 -6.69
C GLY A 50 26.94 -13.01 -5.58
N MET A 51 26.14 -13.99 -5.10
CA MET A 51 26.51 -14.93 -4.03
C MET A 51 27.00 -16.27 -4.59
N THR A 52 27.74 -17.05 -3.77
CA THR A 52 28.08 -18.41 -4.14
C THR A 52 26.86 -19.32 -4.07
N ARG A 53 26.79 -20.33 -4.97
CA ARG A 53 25.68 -21.30 -4.97
C ARG A 53 25.53 -22.04 -3.62
N SER A 54 26.65 -22.35 -2.96
CA SER A 54 26.65 -23.02 -1.65
C SER A 54 26.06 -22.13 -0.56
N THR A 55 26.35 -20.82 -0.59
CA THR A 55 25.75 -19.86 0.35
C THR A 55 24.24 -19.76 0.16
N VAL A 56 23.79 -19.56 -1.08
CA VAL A 56 22.36 -19.47 -1.38
C VAL A 56 21.64 -20.77 -1.04
N SER A 57 22.22 -21.95 -1.38
CA SER A 57 21.57 -23.23 -1.02
C SER A 57 21.33 -23.35 0.47
N ARG A 58 22.32 -23.04 1.32
CA ARG A 58 22.14 -23.08 2.78
C ARG A 58 21.09 -22.08 3.28
N LEU A 59 21.09 -20.83 2.76
CA LEU A 59 20.10 -19.82 3.17
C LEU A 59 18.68 -20.19 2.73
N VAL A 60 18.54 -20.77 1.53
CA VAL A 60 17.24 -21.26 1.04
C VAL A 60 16.76 -22.43 1.88
N ASP A 61 17.64 -23.37 2.27
CA ASP A 61 17.28 -24.48 3.17
C ASP A 61 16.78 -23.94 4.52
N GLU A 62 17.43 -22.93 5.10
CA GLU A 62 16.99 -22.27 6.34
C GLU A 62 15.60 -21.62 6.16
N LEU A 63 15.32 -20.97 5.02
CA LEU A 63 14.03 -20.35 4.73
C LEU A 63 12.92 -21.39 4.50
N ILE A 64 13.24 -22.53 3.88
CA ILE A 64 12.31 -23.65 3.69
C ILE A 64 11.95 -24.28 5.04
N ASP A 65 12.96 -24.57 5.86
CA ASP A 65 12.77 -25.12 7.22
C ASP A 65 11.94 -24.16 8.10
N GLY A 66 12.09 -22.85 7.86
CA GLY A 66 11.30 -21.81 8.51
C GLY A 66 9.90 -21.60 7.96
N GLY A 67 9.51 -22.28 6.88
CA GLY A 67 8.19 -22.15 6.24
C GLY A 67 7.99 -20.84 5.49
N LEU A 68 9.07 -20.18 5.05
CA LEU A 68 8.99 -18.91 4.29
C LEU A 68 9.12 -19.13 2.78
N VAL A 69 9.79 -20.19 2.35
CA VAL A 69 10.01 -20.53 0.94
C VAL A 69 9.62 -21.99 0.70
N ALA A 70 9.09 -22.27 -0.47
CA ALA A 70 8.80 -23.61 -0.95
C ALA A 70 9.53 -23.87 -2.29
N GLU A 71 9.85 -25.15 -2.55
CA GLU A 71 10.33 -25.59 -3.85
C GLU A 71 9.16 -26.13 -4.68
N GLY A 72 9.07 -25.68 -5.93
CA GLY A 72 8.10 -26.21 -6.89
C GLY A 72 8.62 -27.45 -7.65
N ASP A 73 7.84 -27.91 -8.61
CA ASP A 73 8.23 -29.04 -9.46
C ASP A 73 9.43 -28.70 -10.35
N ALA A 74 10.33 -29.69 -10.50
CA ALA A 74 11.51 -29.52 -11.32
C ALA A 74 11.16 -29.26 -12.79
N ILE A 75 11.60 -28.13 -13.34
CA ILE A 75 11.37 -27.75 -14.73
C ILE A 75 12.55 -28.21 -15.58
N ALA A 76 12.28 -29.08 -16.58
CA ALA A 76 13.29 -29.53 -17.53
C ALA A 76 13.68 -28.38 -18.47
N GLY A 77 14.94 -27.94 -18.39
CA GLY A 77 15.50 -26.97 -19.34
C GLY A 77 15.94 -27.63 -20.65
N PRO A 78 16.11 -26.84 -21.75
CA PRO A 78 16.54 -27.37 -23.06
C PRO A 78 17.97 -27.94 -23.04
N ARG A 79 18.80 -27.61 -22.07
CA ARG A 79 20.14 -28.16 -21.78
C ARG A 79 20.48 -27.97 -20.33
N GLY A 80 20.86 -29.05 -19.60
CA GLY A 80 21.38 -28.99 -18.23
C GLY A 80 20.53 -29.79 -17.23
N ARG A 81 20.91 -29.68 -15.93
CA ARG A 81 20.14 -30.26 -14.81
C ARG A 81 18.81 -29.51 -14.68
N PRO A 82 17.67 -30.21 -14.43
CA PRO A 82 16.40 -29.55 -14.17
C PRO A 82 16.54 -28.48 -13.08
N ALA A 83 15.95 -27.32 -13.32
CA ALA A 83 15.87 -26.25 -12.35
C ALA A 83 14.65 -26.48 -11.44
N VAL A 84 14.84 -26.32 -10.14
CA VAL A 84 13.74 -26.34 -9.17
C VAL A 84 13.41 -24.87 -8.84
N PRO A 85 12.21 -24.39 -9.18
CA PRO A 85 11.79 -23.04 -8.92
C PRO A 85 11.54 -22.86 -7.42
N LEU A 86 11.84 -21.68 -6.91
CA LEU A 86 11.53 -21.24 -5.55
C LEU A 86 10.31 -20.31 -5.61
N ALA A 87 9.43 -20.44 -4.64
CA ALA A 87 8.29 -19.54 -4.44
C ALA A 87 8.15 -19.22 -2.94
N PRO A 88 7.49 -18.10 -2.57
CA PRO A 88 7.05 -17.93 -1.19
C PRO A 88 6.17 -19.09 -0.77
N ALA A 89 6.30 -19.53 0.49
CA ALA A 89 5.46 -20.61 1.00
C ALA A 89 4.01 -20.10 1.12
N ALA A 90 3.10 -20.74 0.42
CA ALA A 90 1.67 -20.42 0.48
C ALA A 90 1.08 -20.90 1.81
N ASP A 91 0.07 -20.20 2.30
CA ASP A 91 -0.83 -20.55 3.42
C ASP A 91 -0.17 -20.75 4.80
N SER A 92 1.15 -20.81 4.89
CA SER A 92 1.84 -21.10 6.18
C SER A 92 2.05 -19.87 7.05
N VAL A 93 2.32 -18.72 6.43
CA VAL A 93 2.56 -17.42 7.07
C VAL A 93 1.63 -16.40 6.45
N VAL A 94 0.73 -15.87 7.26
CA VAL A 94 -0.28 -14.91 6.81
C VAL A 94 -0.32 -13.68 7.69
N ALA A 95 -0.81 -12.58 7.13
CA ALA A 95 -1.18 -11.40 7.90
C ALA A 95 -2.63 -11.01 7.62
N LEU A 96 -3.24 -10.34 8.59
CA LEU A 96 -4.59 -9.79 8.50
C LEU A 96 -4.50 -8.27 8.32
N GLY A 97 -5.02 -7.80 7.22
CA GLY A 97 -5.27 -6.37 7.00
C GLY A 97 -6.72 -6.03 7.23
N ILE A 98 -6.94 -4.87 7.80
CA ILE A 98 -8.26 -4.34 8.11
C ILE A 98 -8.31 -2.90 7.57
N GLU A 99 -9.35 -2.57 6.84
CA GLU A 99 -9.69 -1.20 6.48
C GLU A 99 -10.93 -0.79 7.28
N VAL A 100 -10.87 0.34 7.98
CA VAL A 100 -12.04 1.02 8.50
C VAL A 100 -12.20 2.33 7.75
N ASN A 101 -13.25 2.41 6.94
CA ASN A 101 -13.64 3.61 6.21
C ASN A 101 -14.99 4.12 6.74
N VAL A 102 -15.49 5.21 6.20
CA VAL A 102 -16.73 5.87 6.67
C VAL A 102 -17.97 4.99 6.53
N ASP A 103 -18.01 4.12 5.52
CA ASP A 103 -19.17 3.32 5.11
C ASP A 103 -18.96 1.81 5.16
N LYS A 104 -17.75 1.35 5.52
CA LYS A 104 -17.38 -0.08 5.50
C LYS A 104 -16.28 -0.43 6.49
N ILE A 105 -16.24 -1.71 6.84
CA ILE A 105 -15.08 -2.39 7.42
C ILE A 105 -14.74 -3.55 6.50
N CYS A 106 -13.51 -3.56 5.95
CA CYS A 106 -13.02 -4.64 5.09
C CYS A 106 -11.88 -5.38 5.78
N LEU A 107 -11.83 -6.70 5.62
CA LEU A 107 -10.76 -7.55 6.09
C LEU A 107 -10.18 -8.34 4.92
N ALA A 108 -8.87 -8.60 4.96
CA ALA A 108 -8.21 -9.50 4.03
C ALA A 108 -7.08 -10.25 4.75
N VAL A 109 -7.07 -11.57 4.64
CA VAL A 109 -5.95 -12.42 5.05
C VAL A 109 -5.09 -12.68 3.82
N VAL A 110 -3.81 -12.35 3.91
CA VAL A 110 -2.88 -12.45 2.78
C VAL A 110 -1.68 -13.29 3.19
N ASP A 111 -1.23 -14.19 2.32
CA ASP A 111 0.00 -14.97 2.50
C ASP A 111 1.24 -14.26 1.95
N LEU A 112 2.43 -14.85 2.18
CA LEU A 112 3.70 -14.33 1.66
C LEU A 112 3.79 -14.30 0.12
N ALA A 113 2.97 -15.09 -0.58
CA ALA A 113 2.88 -15.09 -2.04
C ALA A 113 1.97 -13.97 -2.56
N GLY A 114 1.29 -13.23 -1.67
CA GLY A 114 0.34 -12.17 -2.01
C GLY A 114 -1.06 -12.68 -2.35
N ASN A 115 -1.34 -13.97 -2.12
CA ASN A 115 -2.67 -14.54 -2.32
C ASN A 115 -3.60 -14.09 -1.19
N VAL A 116 -4.84 -13.74 -1.55
CA VAL A 116 -5.90 -13.50 -0.58
C VAL A 116 -6.52 -14.85 -0.20
N ILE A 117 -6.32 -15.25 1.06
CA ILE A 117 -6.81 -16.53 1.62
C ILE A 117 -8.25 -16.41 2.09
N ASP A 118 -8.57 -15.27 2.73
CA ASP A 118 -9.92 -14.96 3.22
C ASP A 118 -10.14 -13.46 3.09
N ALA A 119 -11.37 -13.05 2.77
CA ALA A 119 -11.75 -11.65 2.72
C ALA A 119 -13.22 -11.49 3.08
N ASP A 120 -13.52 -10.41 3.81
CA ASP A 120 -14.88 -10.06 4.21
C ASP A 120 -15.08 -8.54 4.14
N THR A 121 -16.30 -8.11 3.87
CA THR A 121 -16.69 -6.70 3.84
C THR A 121 -18.02 -6.51 4.54
N THR A 122 -18.02 -5.70 5.57
CA THR A 122 -19.23 -5.30 6.32
C THR A 122 -19.55 -3.84 6.00
N MET A 123 -20.71 -3.58 5.42
CA MET A 123 -21.20 -2.21 5.19
C MET A 123 -21.79 -1.65 6.48
N THR A 124 -21.29 -0.47 6.90
CA THR A 124 -21.69 0.15 8.16
C THR A 124 -21.41 1.65 8.13
N ASP A 125 -22.29 2.47 8.68
CA ASP A 125 -22.03 3.92 8.83
C ASP A 125 -21.17 4.16 10.08
N ASN A 126 -19.86 4.12 9.90
CA ASN A 126 -18.88 4.33 10.98
C ASN A 126 -18.84 5.79 11.46
N THR A 127 -19.42 6.74 10.71
CA THR A 127 -19.45 8.17 11.11
C THR A 127 -20.51 8.46 12.16
N ALA A 128 -21.49 7.56 12.31
CA ALA A 128 -22.56 7.62 13.30
C ALA A 128 -22.22 6.91 14.62
N LEU A 129 -21.08 6.22 14.68
CA LEU A 129 -20.62 5.41 15.81
C LEU A 129 -19.43 6.07 16.52
N GLU A 130 -19.30 5.80 17.83
CA GLU A 130 -18.09 6.12 18.57
C GLU A 130 -16.95 5.17 18.15
N ALA A 131 -15.70 5.64 18.25
CA ALA A 131 -14.53 4.86 17.90
C ALA A 131 -14.46 3.50 18.60
N SER A 132 -14.86 3.45 19.90
CA SER A 132 -14.92 2.22 20.69
C SER A 132 -15.86 1.18 20.08
N GLN A 133 -17.04 1.60 19.63
CA GLN A 133 -18.05 0.70 19.05
C GLN A 133 -17.54 0.11 17.72
N VAL A 134 -16.89 0.92 16.89
CA VAL A 134 -16.29 0.45 15.64
C VAL A 134 -15.15 -0.53 15.91
N LEU A 135 -14.28 -0.23 16.89
CA LEU A 135 -13.15 -1.09 17.25
C LEU A 135 -13.61 -2.40 17.94
N ASP A 136 -14.71 -2.38 18.70
CA ASP A 136 -15.33 -3.61 19.24
C ASP A 136 -15.84 -4.51 18.10
N GLU A 137 -16.43 -3.90 17.04
CA GLU A 137 -16.85 -4.64 15.86
C GLU A 137 -15.63 -5.19 15.08
N VAL A 138 -14.57 -4.40 14.93
CA VAL A 138 -13.29 -4.88 14.36
C VAL A 138 -12.79 -6.10 15.16
N ALA A 139 -12.75 -6.03 16.49
CA ALA A 139 -12.30 -7.15 17.32
C ALA A 139 -13.16 -8.40 17.13
N ARG A 140 -14.49 -8.25 17.00
CA ARG A 140 -15.41 -9.35 16.71
C ARG A 140 -15.13 -10.00 15.36
N LEU A 141 -14.93 -9.18 14.32
CA LEU A 141 -14.62 -9.66 12.97
C LEU A 141 -13.26 -10.37 12.92
N VAL A 142 -12.24 -9.84 13.60
CA VAL A 142 -10.92 -10.47 13.70
C VAL A 142 -11.00 -11.85 14.35
N ARG A 143 -11.75 -12.01 15.44
CA ARG A 143 -11.98 -13.34 16.06
C ARG A 143 -12.59 -14.32 15.05
N GLY A 144 -13.63 -13.89 14.31
CA GLY A 144 -14.25 -14.73 13.29
C GLY A 144 -13.29 -15.16 12.17
N VAL A 145 -12.32 -14.31 11.79
CA VAL A 145 -11.25 -14.69 10.87
C VAL A 145 -10.32 -15.71 11.51
N CYS A 146 -9.85 -15.45 12.75
CA CYS A 146 -8.93 -16.35 13.44
C CYS A 146 -9.52 -17.75 13.65
N ASP A 147 -10.81 -17.84 13.92
CA ASP A 147 -11.53 -19.11 14.08
C ASP A 147 -11.63 -19.93 12.77
N ARG A 148 -11.42 -19.29 11.62
CA ARG A 148 -11.46 -19.93 10.29
C ARG A 148 -10.06 -20.31 9.78
N LEU A 149 -9.00 -19.77 10.39
CA LEU A 149 -7.63 -20.11 9.97
C LEU A 149 -7.31 -21.56 10.34
N GLU A 150 -6.62 -22.23 9.44
CA GLU A 150 -6.16 -23.60 9.68
C GLU A 150 -5.07 -23.66 10.76
N GLU A 151 -5.00 -24.77 11.51
CA GLU A 151 -4.08 -24.94 12.64
C GLU A 151 -2.59 -24.78 12.28
N TRP A 152 -2.21 -25.05 11.02
CA TRP A 152 -0.83 -24.87 10.55
C TRP A 152 -0.50 -23.46 10.08
N THR A 153 -1.50 -22.59 9.99
CA THR A 153 -1.33 -21.20 9.55
C THR A 153 -0.87 -20.33 10.72
N THR A 154 0.18 -19.55 10.52
CA THR A 154 0.68 -18.60 11.53
C THR A 154 0.33 -17.17 11.13
N LEU A 155 -0.52 -16.52 11.94
CA LEU A 155 -0.86 -15.10 11.79
C LEU A 155 0.26 -14.25 12.40
N VAL A 156 1.06 -13.57 11.56
CA VAL A 156 2.27 -12.84 11.99
C VAL A 156 2.01 -11.37 12.31
N GLY A 157 0.88 -10.82 11.87
CA GLY A 157 0.56 -9.42 12.11
C GLY A 157 -0.87 -9.08 11.74
N ILE A 158 -1.39 -8.06 12.43
CA ILE A 158 -2.66 -7.43 12.14
C ILE A 158 -2.39 -5.95 11.89
N HIS A 159 -2.85 -5.42 10.76
CA HIS A 159 -2.68 -4.03 10.40
C HIS A 159 -4.02 -3.36 10.12
N LEU A 160 -4.32 -2.33 10.89
CA LEU A 160 -5.53 -1.51 10.74
C LEU A 160 -5.22 -0.28 9.90
N ALA A 161 -5.83 -0.17 8.74
CA ALA A 161 -5.72 0.97 7.83
C ALA A 161 -6.89 1.94 8.06
N ILE A 162 -6.57 3.23 8.23
CA ILE A 162 -7.53 4.29 8.61
C ILE A 162 -7.31 5.52 7.71
N PRO A 163 -8.38 6.21 7.26
CA PRO A 163 -8.28 7.47 6.53
C PRO A 163 -7.90 8.62 7.47
N GLY A 164 -6.60 8.78 7.76
CA GLY A 164 -6.13 9.80 8.68
C GLY A 164 -4.64 9.71 9.03
N LEU A 165 -4.22 10.59 9.94
CA LEU A 165 -2.86 10.66 10.44
C LEU A 165 -2.65 9.68 11.60
N VAL A 166 -1.60 8.90 11.51
CA VAL A 166 -1.18 7.92 12.53
C VAL A 166 0.18 8.30 13.09
N ASP A 167 0.48 7.96 14.34
CA ASP A 167 1.80 8.17 14.90
C ASP A 167 2.85 7.29 14.18
N ARG A 168 4.13 7.70 14.29
CA ARG A 168 5.23 7.00 13.61
C ARG A 168 5.38 5.54 14.04
N GLU A 169 4.99 5.23 15.27
CA GLU A 169 5.05 3.90 15.87
C GLU A 169 3.90 2.99 15.37
N GLY A 170 2.89 3.55 14.69
CA GLY A 170 1.71 2.81 14.22
C GLY A 170 0.84 2.31 15.37
N ARG A 171 0.64 3.14 16.39
CA ARG A 171 -0.12 2.80 17.60
C ARG A 171 -1.31 3.69 17.85
N THR A 172 -1.20 4.97 17.50
CA THR A 172 -2.19 5.99 17.82
C THR A 172 -2.70 6.64 16.54
N ILE A 173 -4.01 6.67 16.38
CA ILE A 173 -4.69 7.49 15.37
C ILE A 173 -4.70 8.91 15.92
N LEU A 174 -3.84 9.77 15.38
CA LEU A 174 -3.72 11.15 15.83
C LEU A 174 -4.95 11.95 15.42
N ARG A 175 -5.40 11.76 14.17
CA ARG A 175 -6.56 12.45 13.63
C ARG A 175 -7.12 11.72 12.40
N ALA A 176 -8.40 11.40 12.41
CA ALA A 176 -9.15 10.86 11.27
C ALA A 176 -10.43 11.69 11.05
N PRO A 177 -10.36 12.81 10.28
CA PRO A 177 -11.44 13.78 10.21
C PRO A 177 -12.76 13.21 9.70
N ASN A 178 -12.71 12.31 8.72
CA ASN A 178 -13.89 11.70 8.10
C ASN A 178 -14.61 10.72 9.05
N LEU A 179 -13.87 10.12 10.01
CA LEU A 179 -14.42 9.27 11.07
C LEU A 179 -14.68 10.05 12.36
N LYS A 180 -14.28 11.31 12.45
CA LYS A 180 -14.33 12.17 13.64
C LYS A 180 -13.55 11.59 14.84
N TRP A 181 -12.47 10.87 14.57
CA TRP A 181 -11.59 10.30 15.59
C TRP A 181 -10.40 11.20 15.86
N ASP A 182 -10.02 11.33 17.14
CA ASP A 182 -8.90 12.15 17.57
C ASP A 182 -8.23 11.50 18.81
N GLY A 183 -6.94 11.21 18.73
CA GLY A 183 -6.18 10.62 19.83
C GLY A 183 -6.59 9.19 20.21
N VAL A 184 -7.10 8.39 19.27
CA VAL A 184 -7.58 7.03 19.53
C VAL A 184 -6.41 6.04 19.51
N VAL A 185 -6.35 5.16 20.53
CA VAL A 185 -5.38 4.04 20.62
C VAL A 185 -6.13 2.73 20.40
N PRO A 186 -6.19 2.18 19.16
CA PRO A 186 -6.99 1.00 18.87
C PRO A 186 -6.58 -0.25 19.62
N ALA A 187 -5.29 -0.38 19.97
CA ALA A 187 -4.79 -1.52 20.74
C ALA A 187 -5.51 -1.68 22.09
N ASP A 188 -5.96 -0.61 22.73
CA ASP A 188 -6.67 -0.65 24.02
C ASP A 188 -7.99 -1.41 23.91
N HIS A 189 -8.59 -1.47 22.72
CA HIS A 189 -9.87 -2.17 22.45
C HIS A 189 -9.68 -3.62 22.00
N VAL A 190 -8.50 -3.96 21.45
CA VAL A 190 -8.23 -5.30 20.92
C VAL A 190 -7.24 -6.08 21.76
N THR A 191 -6.76 -5.53 22.91
CA THR A 191 -5.71 -6.13 23.75
C THR A 191 -6.03 -7.56 24.19
N GLU A 192 -7.24 -7.82 24.70
CA GLU A 192 -7.63 -9.17 25.15
C GLU A 192 -7.58 -10.21 24.01
N LEU A 193 -7.90 -9.76 22.78
CA LEU A 193 -7.80 -10.58 21.60
C LEU A 193 -6.33 -10.85 21.23
N LEU A 194 -5.49 -9.81 21.28
CA LEU A 194 -4.09 -9.89 20.88
C LEU A 194 -3.24 -10.74 21.83
N GLU A 195 -3.52 -10.68 23.16
CA GLU A 195 -2.82 -11.51 24.16
C GLU A 195 -2.97 -13.00 23.87
N GLY A 196 -4.11 -13.45 23.34
CA GLY A 196 -4.33 -14.84 22.95
C GLY A 196 -3.64 -15.24 21.64
N LEU A 197 -3.34 -14.29 20.76
CA LEU A 197 -2.79 -14.55 19.42
C LEU A 197 -1.27 -14.42 19.33
N GLY A 198 -0.63 -13.70 20.29
CA GLY A 198 0.82 -13.47 20.29
C GLY A 198 1.30 -12.73 19.02
N THR A 199 0.45 -11.92 18.40
CA THR A 199 0.70 -11.30 17.11
C THR A 199 0.84 -9.77 17.22
N ARG A 200 1.57 -9.15 16.31
CA ARG A 200 1.74 -7.69 16.27
C ARG A 200 0.49 -7.01 15.76
N PHE A 201 0.09 -5.92 16.41
CA PHE A 201 -0.96 -5.03 15.93
C PHE A 201 -0.36 -3.65 15.57
N ARG A 202 -0.70 -3.15 14.40
CA ARG A 202 -0.27 -1.85 13.90
C ARG A 202 -1.43 -1.11 13.29
N VAL A 203 -1.29 0.22 13.28
CA VAL A 203 -2.21 1.12 12.58
C VAL A 203 -1.42 1.89 11.52
N GLY A 204 -2.03 2.15 10.38
CA GLY A 204 -1.44 2.92 9.29
C GLY A 204 -2.47 3.71 8.50
N ASN A 205 -1.97 4.53 7.58
CA ASN A 205 -2.83 5.25 6.66
C ASN A 205 -3.40 4.30 5.59
N ASP A 206 -4.65 4.49 5.20
CA ASP A 206 -5.38 3.67 4.22
C ASP A 206 -4.80 3.79 2.80
N ILE A 207 -4.39 5.00 2.41
CA ILE A 207 -3.84 5.23 1.07
C ILE A 207 -2.42 4.69 0.95
N ASP A 208 -1.62 4.77 2.01
CA ASP A 208 -0.32 4.11 2.07
C ASP A 208 -0.48 2.59 1.90
N ALA A 209 -1.46 2.00 2.57
CA ALA A 209 -1.78 0.58 2.41
C ALA A 209 -2.22 0.26 0.96
N SER A 210 -3.15 1.02 0.39
CA SER A 210 -3.56 0.87 -1.01
C SER A 210 -2.37 0.99 -1.98
N GLY A 211 -1.48 1.95 -1.73
CA GLY A 211 -0.26 2.18 -2.52
C GLY A 211 0.64 0.95 -2.63
N LEU A 212 0.74 0.13 -1.57
CA LEU A 212 1.51 -1.11 -1.60
C LEU A 212 0.96 -2.10 -2.63
N THR A 213 -0.37 -2.21 -2.79
CA THR A 213 -0.96 -3.09 -3.81
C THR A 213 -0.72 -2.57 -5.22
N VAL A 214 -0.70 -1.24 -5.40
CA VAL A 214 -0.41 -0.62 -6.69
C VAL A 214 1.06 -0.84 -7.08
N ILE A 215 2.00 -0.74 -6.13
CA ILE A 215 3.42 -1.12 -6.38
C ILE A 215 3.50 -2.55 -6.93
N GLU A 216 2.74 -3.47 -6.34
CA GLU A 216 2.72 -4.88 -6.76
C GLU A 216 2.20 -5.05 -8.19
N GLU A 217 1.11 -4.38 -8.54
CA GLU A 217 0.51 -4.43 -9.88
C GLU A 217 1.46 -3.89 -10.95
N PHE A 218 2.28 -2.88 -10.63
CA PHE A 218 3.24 -2.29 -11.56
C PHE A 218 4.64 -2.91 -11.50
N ARG A 219 4.87 -3.94 -10.68
CA ARG A 219 6.18 -4.58 -10.53
C ARG A 219 6.76 -5.10 -11.85
N GLY A 220 5.92 -5.58 -12.76
CA GLY A 220 6.29 -6.07 -14.08
C GLY A 220 6.30 -5.04 -15.21
N ALA A 221 5.91 -3.80 -14.96
CA ALA A 221 5.72 -2.76 -15.98
C ALA A 221 7.02 -2.08 -16.47
N GLY A 222 8.18 -2.52 -15.97
CA GLY A 222 9.49 -1.95 -16.33
C GLY A 222 9.95 -0.84 -15.37
N ASP A 223 11.15 -0.30 -15.64
CA ASP A 223 11.76 0.70 -14.76
C ASP A 223 11.09 2.07 -14.88
N ASP A 224 10.45 2.36 -16.00
CA ASP A 224 9.72 3.62 -16.19
C ASP A 224 8.57 3.78 -15.16
N TRP A 225 7.98 2.66 -14.71
CA TRP A 225 6.94 2.61 -13.69
C TRP A 225 7.45 2.28 -12.29
N ALA A 226 8.75 2.39 -12.05
CA ALA A 226 9.32 2.24 -10.70
C ALA A 226 8.95 3.41 -9.79
N SER A 227 8.63 4.58 -10.36
CA SER A 227 8.22 5.77 -9.63
C SER A 227 6.94 6.34 -10.21
N PHE A 228 5.94 6.59 -9.37
CA PHE A 228 4.64 7.14 -9.77
C PHE A 228 3.91 7.79 -8.59
N ILE A 229 2.93 8.63 -8.89
CA ILE A 229 1.98 9.16 -7.92
C ILE A 229 0.66 8.43 -8.09
N TYR A 230 0.29 7.62 -7.10
CA TYR A 230 -1.05 7.05 -6.99
C TYR A 230 -1.97 8.08 -6.34
N ILE A 231 -3.10 8.38 -6.97
CA ILE A 231 -4.13 9.27 -6.43
C ILE A 231 -5.49 8.59 -6.56
N THR A 232 -6.22 8.54 -5.49
CA THR A 232 -7.55 7.94 -5.44
C THR A 232 -8.59 8.89 -4.89
N GLY A 233 -9.79 8.82 -5.43
CA GLY A 233 -10.94 9.57 -4.97
C GLY A 233 -11.99 8.62 -4.40
N GLU A 234 -12.33 8.83 -3.14
CA GLU A 234 -13.47 8.23 -2.47
C GLU A 234 -14.29 9.35 -1.79
N VAL A 235 -14.63 9.22 -0.51
CA VAL A 235 -15.22 10.34 0.23
C VAL A 235 -14.27 11.54 0.20
N GLY A 236 -12.97 11.32 0.48
CA GLY A 236 -11.90 12.31 0.32
C GLY A 236 -11.10 12.08 -0.96
N VAL A 237 -9.94 12.73 -1.02
CA VAL A 237 -8.90 12.52 -2.03
C VAL A 237 -7.61 12.17 -1.31
N GLY A 238 -7.12 10.96 -1.55
CA GLY A 238 -5.84 10.50 -1.00
C GLY A 238 -4.81 10.29 -2.10
N ALA A 239 -3.53 10.34 -1.73
CA ALA A 239 -2.44 10.02 -2.62
C ALA A 239 -1.33 9.26 -1.90
N ALA A 240 -0.62 8.42 -2.65
CA ALA A 240 0.64 7.81 -2.24
C ALA A 240 1.71 8.12 -3.28
N VAL A 241 2.88 8.53 -2.83
CA VAL A 241 4.03 8.74 -3.72
C VAL A 241 4.93 7.52 -3.62
N ILE A 242 5.21 6.95 -4.76
CA ILE A 242 6.11 5.80 -4.90
C ILE A 242 7.37 6.26 -5.60
N LEU A 243 8.54 6.02 -5.00
CA LEU A 243 9.85 6.30 -5.54
C LEU A 243 10.68 5.01 -5.54
N ASP A 244 11.17 4.60 -6.69
CA ASP A 244 11.97 3.38 -6.87
C ASP A 244 11.31 2.14 -6.22
N ARG A 245 10.01 1.96 -6.48
CA ARG A 245 9.15 0.89 -5.92
C ARG A 245 9.03 0.92 -4.38
N GLN A 246 9.30 2.07 -3.78
CA GLN A 246 9.16 2.26 -2.33
C GLN A 246 8.17 3.38 -2.03
N LEU A 247 7.33 3.15 -1.05
CA LEU A 247 6.39 4.16 -0.57
C LEU A 247 7.15 5.29 0.16
N MET A 248 6.90 6.54 -0.25
CA MET A 248 7.45 7.72 0.39
C MET A 248 6.58 8.14 1.58
N THR A 249 6.89 7.68 2.76
CA THR A 249 6.12 7.98 3.97
C THR A 249 6.50 9.31 4.63
N GLY A 250 7.62 9.90 4.27
CA GLY A 250 8.13 11.13 4.91
C GLY A 250 8.70 10.89 6.31
N ARG A 251 9.00 12.00 7.02
CA ARG A 251 9.68 11.93 8.32
C ARG A 251 8.85 11.30 9.44
N HIS A 252 7.54 11.55 9.41
CA HIS A 252 6.60 11.15 10.47
C HIS A 252 5.57 10.12 9.99
N GLY A 253 5.61 9.70 8.74
CA GLY A 253 4.57 8.88 8.11
C GLY A 253 3.39 9.71 7.59
N TRP A 254 3.56 11.02 7.35
CA TRP A 254 2.48 11.94 6.96
C TRP A 254 2.76 12.61 5.62
N ALA A 255 3.53 11.98 4.74
CA ALA A 255 3.75 12.49 3.39
C ALA A 255 2.54 12.21 2.49
N SER A 256 2.57 12.80 1.32
CA SER A 256 1.61 12.54 0.23
C SER A 256 0.17 13.02 0.47
N GLU A 257 -0.05 13.94 1.40
CA GLU A 257 -1.36 14.55 1.70
C GLU A 257 -1.83 15.50 0.56
N LEU A 258 -1.88 14.97 -0.68
CA LEU A 258 -2.19 15.74 -1.89
C LEU A 258 -3.62 16.30 -1.87
N GLY A 259 -4.56 15.59 -1.25
CA GLY A 259 -5.95 16.05 -1.06
C GLY A 259 -6.06 17.36 -0.31
N HIS A 260 -5.05 17.70 0.51
CA HIS A 260 -5.01 18.93 1.30
C HIS A 260 -4.13 20.04 0.70
N VAL A 261 -3.58 19.85 -0.50
CA VAL A 261 -2.93 20.92 -1.26
C VAL A 261 -3.99 21.94 -1.70
N CYS A 262 -3.72 23.23 -1.47
CA CYS A 262 -4.61 24.32 -1.87
C CYS A 262 -4.60 24.47 -3.41
N VAL A 263 -5.75 24.28 -4.03
CA VAL A 263 -5.99 24.50 -5.47
C VAL A 263 -6.86 25.71 -5.76
N ASP A 264 -7.59 26.20 -4.76
CA ASP A 264 -8.44 27.40 -4.85
C ASP A 264 -8.36 28.19 -3.53
N PRO A 265 -7.50 29.23 -3.44
CA PRO A 265 -7.35 30.02 -2.20
C PRO A 265 -8.64 30.66 -1.68
N ASP A 266 -9.59 30.93 -2.57
CA ASP A 266 -10.89 31.51 -2.25
C ASP A 266 -12.01 30.46 -2.11
N GLY A 267 -11.66 29.17 -2.28
CA GLY A 267 -12.58 28.03 -2.26
C GLY A 267 -13.17 27.71 -0.89
N ASP A 268 -13.87 26.58 -0.81
CA ASP A 268 -14.54 26.10 0.40
C ASP A 268 -13.56 25.76 1.54
N VAL A 269 -14.06 25.84 2.78
CA VAL A 269 -13.32 25.34 3.97
C VAL A 269 -13.34 23.81 3.96
N CYS A 270 -12.15 23.22 4.05
CA CYS A 270 -11.96 21.77 4.12
C CYS A 270 -12.18 21.23 5.54
N GLY A 271 -12.56 19.96 5.68
CA GLY A 271 -12.66 19.26 6.95
C GLY A 271 -11.35 19.25 7.79
N CYS A 272 -10.20 19.43 7.14
CA CYS A 272 -8.91 19.58 7.84
C CYS A 272 -8.74 20.96 8.52
N GLY A 273 -9.61 21.93 8.24
CA GLY A 273 -9.57 23.29 8.77
C GLY A 273 -8.91 24.30 7.83
N ALA A 274 -8.25 23.89 6.76
CA ALA A 274 -7.69 24.75 5.73
C ALA A 274 -8.76 25.16 4.71
N ARG A 275 -8.43 26.09 3.82
CA ARG A 275 -9.33 26.57 2.76
C ARG A 275 -8.80 26.19 1.39
N GLY A 276 -9.72 25.77 0.49
CA GLY A 276 -9.43 25.53 -0.92
C GLY A 276 -8.58 24.30 -1.21
N CYS A 277 -8.60 23.29 -0.33
CA CYS A 277 -7.96 22.01 -0.55
C CYS A 277 -8.50 21.31 -1.79
N LEU A 278 -7.69 20.50 -2.46
CA LEU A 278 -8.11 19.68 -3.59
C LEU A 278 -9.38 18.86 -3.26
N GLU A 279 -9.45 18.30 -2.07
CA GLU A 279 -10.59 17.49 -1.59
C GLU A 279 -11.92 18.26 -1.64
N THR A 280 -11.93 19.59 -1.44
CA THR A 280 -13.16 20.39 -1.51
C THR A 280 -13.75 20.49 -2.92
N VAL A 281 -12.94 20.17 -3.94
CA VAL A 281 -13.31 20.18 -5.37
C VAL A 281 -13.46 18.77 -5.91
N ALA A 282 -12.53 17.89 -5.55
CA ALA A 282 -12.37 16.54 -6.11
C ALA A 282 -12.75 15.41 -5.14
N GLY A 283 -13.24 15.66 -3.93
CA GLY A 283 -13.88 14.63 -3.11
C GLY A 283 -15.25 14.27 -3.69
N LEU A 284 -15.67 12.99 -3.61
CA LEU A 284 -16.94 12.53 -4.17
C LEU A 284 -18.15 13.39 -3.72
N PRO A 285 -18.30 13.81 -2.44
CA PRO A 285 -19.38 14.69 -2.04
C PRO A 285 -19.40 16.03 -2.79
N ALA A 286 -18.24 16.57 -3.14
CA ALA A 286 -18.15 17.81 -3.92
C ALA A 286 -18.63 17.58 -5.37
N VAL A 287 -18.22 16.47 -5.97
CA VAL A 287 -18.67 16.05 -7.32
C VAL A 287 -20.18 15.82 -7.35
N LEU A 288 -20.73 15.14 -6.35
CA LEU A 288 -22.19 14.91 -6.25
C LEU A 288 -22.97 16.23 -6.15
N ARG A 289 -22.50 17.17 -5.33
CA ARG A 289 -23.09 18.51 -5.25
C ARG A 289 -22.99 19.27 -6.58
N ALA A 290 -21.84 19.25 -7.22
CA ALA A 290 -21.60 19.95 -8.50
C ALA A 290 -22.47 19.39 -9.61
N THR A 291 -22.59 18.07 -9.72
CA THR A 291 -23.42 17.40 -10.73
C THR A 291 -24.91 17.42 -10.39
N GLY A 292 -25.28 17.52 -9.11
CA GLY A 292 -26.65 17.35 -8.61
C GLY A 292 -27.10 15.90 -8.64
N CYS A 293 -26.16 14.94 -8.58
CA CYS A 293 -26.39 13.50 -8.51
C CYS A 293 -26.41 13.02 -7.06
N ARG A 294 -27.01 11.88 -6.82
CA ARG A 294 -27.12 11.26 -5.49
C ARG A 294 -25.95 10.31 -5.18
N ASP A 295 -25.41 9.71 -6.23
CA ASP A 295 -24.37 8.68 -6.14
C ASP A 295 -23.51 8.65 -7.40
N LEU A 296 -22.39 7.93 -7.35
CA LEU A 296 -21.48 7.77 -8.47
C LEU A 296 -22.11 7.09 -9.70
N PRO A 297 -22.91 6.02 -9.59
CA PRO A 297 -23.62 5.45 -10.73
C PRO A 297 -24.46 6.48 -11.51
N GLU A 298 -25.15 7.40 -10.83
CA GLU A 298 -25.89 8.47 -11.48
C GLU A 298 -24.97 9.46 -12.19
N VAL A 299 -23.82 9.82 -11.59
CA VAL A 299 -22.79 10.66 -12.25
C VAL A 299 -22.32 10.01 -13.54
N LEU A 300 -21.93 8.75 -13.49
CA LEU A 300 -21.46 7.99 -14.65
C LEU A 300 -22.54 7.87 -15.73
N GLY A 301 -23.79 7.66 -15.32
CA GLY A 301 -24.94 7.63 -16.25
C GLY A 301 -25.12 8.96 -17.00
N ARG A 302 -25.03 10.09 -16.30
CA ARG A 302 -25.11 11.43 -16.92
C ARG A 302 -23.93 11.74 -17.82
N LEU A 303 -22.71 11.36 -17.41
CA LEU A 303 -21.51 11.52 -18.24
C LEU A 303 -21.63 10.75 -19.55
N ARG A 304 -22.08 9.50 -19.51
CA ARG A 304 -22.33 8.67 -20.71
C ARG A 304 -23.42 9.25 -21.61
N ALA A 305 -24.40 9.94 -21.02
CA ALA A 305 -25.46 10.64 -21.76
C ALA A 305 -25.02 12.01 -22.33
N GLY A 306 -23.78 12.45 -22.03
CA GLY A 306 -23.27 13.74 -22.50
C GLY A 306 -23.86 14.96 -21.76
N ASP A 307 -24.31 14.78 -20.50
CA ASP A 307 -24.85 15.87 -19.69
C ASP A 307 -23.83 16.98 -19.46
N GLY A 308 -24.15 18.18 -19.90
CA GLY A 308 -23.22 19.32 -19.88
C GLY A 308 -22.79 19.73 -18.48
N ARG A 309 -23.65 19.58 -17.46
CA ARG A 309 -23.34 19.90 -16.07
C ARG A 309 -22.37 18.88 -15.48
N ALA A 310 -22.59 17.59 -15.71
CA ALA A 310 -21.70 16.53 -15.27
C ALA A 310 -20.34 16.64 -15.95
N LEU A 311 -20.29 16.85 -17.25
CA LEU A 311 -19.05 17.07 -18.00
C LEU A 311 -18.27 18.28 -17.48
N GLN A 312 -18.93 19.41 -17.18
CA GLN A 312 -18.27 20.59 -16.64
C GLN A 312 -17.70 20.33 -15.23
N ALA A 313 -18.43 19.59 -14.39
CA ALA A 313 -17.94 19.21 -13.05
C ALA A 313 -16.65 18.38 -13.14
N LEU A 314 -16.61 17.36 -14.02
CA LEU A 314 -15.43 16.52 -14.19
C LEU A 314 -14.23 17.24 -14.81
N ARG A 315 -14.48 18.20 -15.72
CA ARG A 315 -13.40 19.10 -16.21
C ARG A 315 -12.80 19.92 -15.08
N THR A 316 -13.64 20.43 -14.16
CA THR A 316 -13.16 21.16 -12.99
C THR A 316 -12.34 20.26 -12.07
N VAL A 317 -12.78 19.02 -11.83
CA VAL A 317 -12.00 18.02 -11.09
C VAL A 317 -10.66 17.75 -11.78
N GLY A 318 -10.66 17.49 -13.09
CA GLY A 318 -9.43 17.22 -13.85
C GLY A 318 -8.40 18.36 -13.71
N ARG A 319 -8.85 19.61 -13.82
CA ARG A 319 -7.98 20.80 -13.62
C ARG A 319 -7.45 20.89 -12.20
N ALA A 320 -8.30 20.71 -11.20
CA ALA A 320 -7.88 20.77 -9.79
C ALA A 320 -6.86 19.68 -9.45
N VAL A 321 -7.10 18.43 -9.90
CA VAL A 321 -6.16 17.31 -9.76
C VAL A 321 -4.85 17.62 -10.49
N GLY A 322 -4.92 18.10 -11.74
CA GLY A 322 -3.73 18.47 -12.53
C GLY A 322 -2.91 19.57 -11.86
N GLN A 323 -3.57 20.56 -11.24
CA GLN A 323 -2.89 21.63 -10.49
C GLN A 323 -2.16 21.09 -9.27
N ALA A 324 -2.80 20.23 -8.45
CA ALA A 324 -2.17 19.61 -7.28
C ALA A 324 -1.02 18.69 -7.67
N LEU A 325 -1.22 17.83 -8.70
CA LEU A 325 -0.18 16.96 -9.24
C LEU A 325 1.02 17.74 -9.76
N SER A 326 0.80 18.89 -10.42
CA SER A 326 1.89 19.72 -10.92
C SER A 326 2.82 20.22 -9.81
N ALA A 327 2.27 20.53 -8.63
CA ALA A 327 3.08 20.92 -7.49
C ALA A 327 3.94 19.74 -6.99
N ALA A 328 3.35 18.54 -6.86
CA ALA A 328 4.06 17.33 -6.47
C ALA A 328 5.13 16.94 -7.50
N MET A 329 4.82 16.94 -8.79
CA MET A 329 5.74 16.60 -9.89
C MET A 329 6.95 17.52 -9.92
N ASN A 330 6.77 18.84 -9.76
CA ASN A 330 7.89 19.79 -9.71
C ASN A 330 8.80 19.61 -8.50
N LEU A 331 8.30 19.01 -7.39
CA LEU A 331 9.07 18.76 -6.18
C LEU A 331 9.77 17.39 -6.19
N LEU A 332 9.13 16.39 -6.82
CA LEU A 332 9.50 14.98 -6.70
C LEU A 332 10.17 14.42 -7.96
N ASP A 333 10.05 15.12 -9.09
CA ASP A 333 10.55 14.66 -10.41
C ASP A 333 9.93 13.30 -10.81
N VAL A 334 8.61 13.16 -10.65
CA VAL A 334 7.84 11.95 -10.98
C VAL A 334 6.76 12.31 -12.00
N GLY A 335 6.79 11.67 -13.18
CA GLY A 335 5.88 11.96 -14.31
C GLY A 335 4.70 10.99 -14.44
N ASN A 336 4.75 9.83 -13.80
CA ASN A 336 3.72 8.83 -13.93
C ASN A 336 2.64 9.00 -12.87
N VAL A 337 1.38 8.89 -13.28
CA VAL A 337 0.20 9.00 -12.42
C VAL A 337 -0.68 7.78 -12.57
N VAL A 338 -1.10 7.21 -11.44
CA VAL A 338 -2.06 6.12 -11.39
C VAL A 338 -3.32 6.63 -10.69
N LEU A 339 -4.44 6.61 -11.39
CA LEU A 339 -5.74 6.98 -10.85
C LEU A 339 -6.46 5.77 -10.27
N GLY A 340 -7.04 5.90 -9.07
CA GLY A 340 -7.86 4.90 -8.41
C GLY A 340 -9.23 5.45 -7.98
N GLY A 341 -10.06 4.56 -7.42
CA GLY A 341 -11.40 4.90 -6.98
C GLY A 341 -12.24 5.52 -8.09
N TYR A 342 -13.16 6.44 -7.73
CA TYR A 342 -14.00 7.10 -8.72
C TYR A 342 -13.21 7.91 -9.77
N LEU A 343 -11.99 8.36 -9.45
CA LEU A 343 -11.13 9.06 -10.43
C LEU A 343 -10.74 8.14 -11.59
N ALA A 344 -10.51 6.86 -11.33
CA ALA A 344 -10.26 5.86 -12.37
C ALA A 344 -11.51 5.63 -13.23
N GLU A 345 -12.69 5.47 -12.60
CA GLU A 345 -13.95 5.30 -13.33
C GLU A 345 -14.31 6.52 -14.20
N CYS A 346 -13.97 7.72 -13.73
CA CYS A 346 -14.22 8.98 -14.41
C CYS A 346 -13.05 9.42 -15.31
N ALA A 347 -11.96 8.68 -15.39
CA ALA A 347 -10.77 9.03 -16.16
C ALA A 347 -11.05 9.47 -17.62
N PRO A 348 -11.97 8.84 -18.38
CA PRO A 348 -12.28 9.26 -19.75
C PRO A 348 -12.79 10.72 -19.89
N TRP A 349 -13.28 11.33 -18.81
CA TRP A 349 -13.88 12.67 -18.82
C TRP A 349 -13.05 13.72 -18.09
N LEU A 350 -11.96 13.34 -17.41
CA LEU A 350 -11.12 14.28 -16.64
C LEU A 350 -9.65 14.31 -17.08
N THR A 351 -9.12 13.23 -17.71
CA THR A 351 -7.69 13.08 -17.98
C THR A 351 -7.16 14.16 -18.94
N ASP A 352 -7.91 14.57 -19.95
CA ASP A 352 -7.47 15.60 -20.90
C ASP A 352 -7.27 16.96 -20.21
N ASP A 353 -8.20 17.37 -19.34
CA ASP A 353 -8.10 18.61 -18.56
C ASP A 353 -6.96 18.52 -17.52
N LEU A 354 -6.77 17.36 -16.88
CA LEU A 354 -5.66 17.09 -15.98
C LEU A 354 -4.31 17.25 -16.71
N LEU A 355 -4.14 16.57 -17.83
CA LEU A 355 -2.90 16.63 -18.62
C LEU A 355 -2.63 18.04 -19.16
N ALA A 356 -3.67 18.80 -19.54
CA ALA A 356 -3.53 20.18 -19.98
C ALA A 356 -2.94 21.08 -18.88
N GLU A 357 -3.42 20.94 -17.64
CA GLU A 357 -2.89 21.66 -16.48
C GLU A 357 -1.43 21.24 -16.16
N VAL A 358 -1.17 19.95 -16.14
CA VAL A 358 0.17 19.43 -15.85
C VAL A 358 1.19 19.90 -16.89
N ARG A 359 0.87 19.80 -18.19
CA ARG A 359 1.77 20.26 -19.28
C ARG A 359 2.07 21.76 -19.21
N THR A 360 1.16 22.56 -18.66
CA THR A 360 1.35 24.01 -18.55
C THR A 360 2.19 24.40 -17.34
N ARG A 361 2.15 23.59 -16.26
CA ARG A 361 2.68 23.96 -14.94
C ARG A 361 3.95 23.20 -14.55
N VAL A 362 4.19 22.01 -15.11
CA VAL A 362 5.39 21.22 -14.82
C VAL A 362 6.56 21.75 -15.65
N LEU A 363 7.60 22.24 -14.98
CA LEU A 363 8.76 22.88 -15.62
C LEU A 363 9.46 21.98 -16.65
N TRP A 364 9.58 20.71 -16.33
CA TRP A 364 10.25 19.70 -17.15
C TRP A 364 9.29 18.90 -18.07
N GLY A 365 7.99 19.18 -18.05
CA GLY A 365 6.97 18.41 -18.77
C GLY A 365 7.10 18.37 -20.30
N SER A 366 7.94 19.24 -20.89
CA SER A 366 8.32 19.17 -22.31
C SER A 366 9.52 18.26 -22.61
N TYR A 367 10.24 17.80 -21.58
CA TYR A 367 11.46 17.02 -21.72
C TYR A 367 11.27 15.54 -21.40
N SER A 368 10.26 15.21 -20.58
CA SER A 368 9.92 13.84 -20.19
C SER A 368 8.42 13.59 -20.40
N PRO A 369 8.03 12.40 -20.85
CA PRO A 369 6.61 12.05 -20.96
C PRO A 369 5.94 12.09 -19.58
N ILE A 370 4.68 12.52 -19.57
CA ILE A 370 3.80 12.45 -18.41
C ILE A 370 2.68 11.51 -18.79
N GLU A 371 2.59 10.40 -18.06
CA GLU A 371 1.65 9.33 -18.35
C GLU A 371 0.62 9.20 -17.22
N VAL A 372 -0.63 9.00 -17.63
CA VAL A 372 -1.74 8.77 -16.71
C VAL A 372 -2.37 7.42 -17.04
N THR A 373 -2.46 6.56 -16.07
CA THR A 373 -3.14 5.27 -16.18
C THR A 373 -4.11 5.07 -15.02
N THR A 374 -4.85 3.99 -15.03
CA THR A 374 -5.83 3.66 -14.01
C THR A 374 -5.58 2.29 -13.42
N VAL A 375 -6.00 2.08 -12.19
CA VAL A 375 -6.14 0.75 -11.57
C VAL A 375 -7.59 0.51 -11.19
N ASP A 376 -8.01 -0.75 -11.31
CA ASP A 376 -9.35 -1.13 -10.89
C ASP A 376 -9.50 -1.02 -9.37
N ASP A 377 -10.66 -0.59 -8.92
CA ASP A 377 -10.96 -0.55 -7.48
C ASP A 377 -11.41 -1.94 -7.02
N ALA A 378 -10.47 -2.70 -6.45
CA ALA A 378 -10.79 -3.97 -5.80
C ALA A 378 -11.34 -3.70 -4.39
N PRO A 379 -12.49 -4.28 -4.00
CA PRO A 379 -13.16 -3.99 -2.72
C PRO A 379 -12.30 -4.18 -1.47
N SER A 380 -11.26 -4.98 -1.55
CA SER A 380 -10.33 -5.28 -0.45
C SER A 380 -8.92 -4.72 -0.67
N ARG A 381 -8.72 -3.80 -1.64
CA ARG A 381 -7.39 -3.26 -1.97
C ARG A 381 -6.64 -2.74 -0.74
N THR A 382 -7.27 -1.86 0.02
CA THR A 382 -6.68 -1.27 1.22
C THR A 382 -6.39 -2.32 2.29
N ALA A 383 -7.34 -3.21 2.58
CA ALA A 383 -7.15 -4.29 3.55
C ALA A 383 -6.03 -5.26 3.11
N ARG A 384 -5.96 -5.61 1.81
CA ARG A 384 -4.86 -6.40 1.25
C ARG A 384 -3.51 -5.70 1.44
N GLY A 385 -3.42 -4.41 1.13
CA GLY A 385 -2.20 -3.64 1.32
C GLY A 385 -1.78 -3.53 2.79
N ALA A 386 -2.75 -3.39 3.70
CA ALA A 386 -2.50 -3.42 5.15
C ALA A 386 -1.90 -4.76 5.61
N ALA A 387 -2.42 -5.89 5.11
CA ALA A 387 -1.82 -7.21 5.37
C ALA A 387 -0.38 -7.29 4.82
N MET A 388 -0.15 -6.81 3.58
CA MET A 388 1.19 -6.76 2.98
C MET A 388 2.18 -5.93 3.80
N ALA A 389 1.73 -4.81 4.41
CA ALA A 389 2.55 -4.01 5.32
C ALA A 389 3.04 -4.80 6.54
N SER A 390 2.21 -5.71 7.08
CA SER A 390 2.63 -6.63 8.15
C SER A 390 3.60 -7.69 7.66
N LEU A 391 3.38 -8.29 6.49
CA LEU A 391 4.27 -9.29 5.90
C LEU A 391 5.64 -8.72 5.54
N ALA A 392 5.72 -7.44 5.19
CA ALA A 392 6.98 -6.76 4.87
C ALA A 392 8.01 -6.84 6.01
N HIS A 393 7.58 -6.93 7.28
CA HIS A 393 8.49 -7.13 8.41
C HIS A 393 9.20 -8.49 8.37
N ILE A 394 8.49 -9.55 7.97
CA ILE A 394 9.07 -10.89 7.83
C ILE A 394 10.11 -10.90 6.69
N VAL A 395 9.79 -10.23 5.57
CA VAL A 395 10.72 -10.11 4.43
C VAL A 395 11.95 -9.28 4.80
N ALA A 396 11.77 -8.24 5.63
CA ALA A 396 12.87 -7.36 6.06
C ALA A 396 13.81 -8.03 7.08
N ASP A 397 13.28 -8.87 7.98
CA ASP A 397 14.07 -9.59 9.00
C ASP A 397 13.61 -11.03 9.17
N PRO A 398 13.84 -11.91 8.19
CA PRO A 398 13.50 -13.32 8.30
C PRO A 398 14.32 -14.06 9.38
N ALA A 399 15.50 -13.54 9.75
CA ALA A 399 16.30 -14.16 10.81
C ALA A 399 15.57 -14.12 12.16
N ALA A 400 14.95 -13.00 12.52
CA ALA A 400 14.17 -12.88 13.74
C ALA A 400 13.01 -13.91 13.78
N TRP A 401 12.35 -14.11 12.66
CA TRP A 401 11.31 -15.14 12.51
C TRP A 401 11.86 -16.56 12.73
N LEU A 402 12.97 -16.90 12.06
CA LEU A 402 13.59 -18.21 12.19
C LEU A 402 14.04 -18.51 13.62
N ASP A 403 14.66 -17.52 14.27
CA ASP A 403 15.15 -17.63 15.64
C ASP A 403 13.98 -17.80 16.65
N ALA A 404 12.86 -17.10 16.44
CA ALA A 404 11.66 -17.23 17.28
C ALA A 404 11.01 -18.63 17.15
N ARG A 405 10.92 -19.18 15.95
CA ARG A 405 10.41 -20.54 15.72
C ARG A 405 11.30 -21.60 16.38
N GLN A 406 12.62 -21.46 16.31
CA GLN A 406 13.56 -22.37 16.98
C GLN A 406 13.45 -22.30 18.51
N ALA A 407 13.15 -21.14 19.07
CA ALA A 407 12.92 -20.95 20.51
C ALA A 407 11.54 -21.46 20.99
N GLY A 408 10.67 -21.92 20.08
CA GLY A 408 9.30 -22.33 20.41
C GLY A 408 8.36 -21.17 20.78
N THR A 409 8.75 -19.93 20.47
CA THR A 409 7.94 -18.74 20.62
C THR A 409 7.31 -18.40 19.27
N THR A 410 5.97 -18.42 19.19
CA THR A 410 5.23 -18.15 17.95
C THR A 410 5.07 -16.63 17.67
N SER A 411 5.53 -15.77 18.59
CA SER A 411 5.43 -14.30 18.50
C SER A 411 6.78 -13.68 18.15
N VAL A 412 6.85 -13.00 17.02
CA VAL A 412 7.96 -12.12 16.62
C VAL A 412 7.46 -10.66 16.54
#